data_97460ff2c944cdc5ddb65aa8577e0e77
#
_entry.id   97460ff2c944cdc5ddb65aa8577e0e77
#
_cell.length_a   1.000
_cell.length_b   1.000
_cell.length_c   1.000
_cell.angle_alpha   90.00
_cell.angle_beta   90.00
_cell.angle_gamma   90.00
#
_symmetry.space_group_name_H-M   'P 1'
#
loop_
_entity.id
_entity.type
_entity.pdbx_description
1 polymer ?
#
loop_
_entity_poly.entity_id
_entity_poly.type
_entity_poly.pdbx_seq_one_letter_code
_entity_poly.pdbx_strand_id
1 'polypeptide(L)'
;APVLVVPLSCKRAYLDRYAEPDKGWTDRDEARWAAPYWDIDTGMAALLILLTAVDDELGACFFGVPPQRVGALRAEFGIPDDHHPIGAITLGHPAPGGVRGSSRRRRCPLDDVVHHGRW
;
A
#
# COMPACT_ATOMS: atom_id res chain seq x y z
N ALA A 1 17.04 2.51 -8.72
CA ALA A 1 16.10 1.44 -9.06
C ALA A 1 15.50 1.71 -10.44
N PRO A 2 15.43 0.73 -11.34
CA PRO A 2 14.95 0.93 -12.71
C PRO A 2 13.41 0.94 -12.81
N VAL A 3 12.71 0.49 -11.78
CA VAL A 3 11.25 0.42 -11.77
C VAL A 3 10.69 1.18 -10.57
N LEU A 4 9.65 1.96 -10.83
CA LEU A 4 8.82 2.61 -9.82
C LEU A 4 7.37 2.12 -10.00
N VAL A 5 6.80 1.56 -8.93
CA VAL A 5 5.38 1.20 -8.86
C VAL A 5 4.69 2.16 -7.93
N VAL A 6 3.56 2.75 -8.34
CA VAL A 6 2.74 3.64 -7.53
C VAL A 6 1.41 2.95 -7.24
N PRO A 7 1.23 2.32 -6.05
CA PRO A 7 -0.04 1.74 -5.68
C PRO A 7 -1.10 2.82 -5.50
N LEU A 8 -2.21 2.69 -6.22
CA LEU A 8 -3.31 3.65 -6.23
C LEU A 8 -4.55 3.02 -5.60
N SER A 9 -5.09 3.64 -4.56
CA SER A 9 -6.41 3.29 -4.05
C SER A 9 -7.50 4.09 -4.77
N CYS A 10 -8.68 3.47 -4.94
CA CYS A 10 -9.84 4.11 -5.53
C CYS A 10 -11.09 3.79 -4.69
N LYS A 11 -11.46 4.71 -3.81
CA LYS A 11 -12.66 4.57 -2.97
C LYS A 11 -13.91 4.33 -3.81
N ARG A 12 -14.08 5.08 -4.91
CA ARG A 12 -15.24 4.95 -5.79
C ARG A 12 -15.38 3.52 -6.35
N ALA A 13 -14.30 2.96 -6.88
CA ALA A 13 -14.32 1.58 -7.41
C ALA A 13 -14.67 0.55 -6.33
N TYR A 14 -14.21 0.76 -5.09
CA TYR A 14 -14.56 -0.08 -3.95
C TYR A 14 -16.04 0.00 -3.60
N LEU A 15 -16.61 1.20 -3.47
CA LEU A 15 -18.02 1.40 -3.18
C LEU A 15 -18.92 0.91 -4.32
N ASP A 16 -18.52 1.10 -5.58
CA ASP A 16 -19.23 0.59 -6.76
C ASP A 16 -19.29 -0.95 -6.74
N ARG A 17 -18.17 -1.63 -6.37
CA ARG A 17 -18.15 -3.09 -6.21
C ARG A 17 -19.19 -3.59 -5.19
N TYR A 18 -19.39 -2.87 -4.09
CA TYR A 18 -20.37 -3.22 -3.06
C TYR A 18 -21.81 -2.80 -3.41
N ALA A 19 -21.99 -1.97 -4.43
CA ALA A 19 -23.30 -1.66 -4.99
C ALA A 19 -23.79 -2.71 -6.01
N GLU A 20 -22.95 -3.67 -6.41
CA GLU A 20 -23.28 -4.77 -7.31
C GLU A 20 -24.39 -5.66 -6.73
N PRO A 21 -25.17 -6.36 -7.58
CA PRO A 21 -26.34 -7.15 -7.14
C PRO A 21 -26.04 -8.21 -6.08
N ASP A 22 -24.83 -8.79 -6.08
CA ASP A 22 -24.41 -9.80 -5.09
C ASP A 22 -24.14 -9.22 -3.70
N LYS A 23 -23.91 -7.90 -3.58
CA LYS A 23 -23.73 -7.17 -2.33
C LYS A 23 -24.92 -6.28 -1.98
N GLY A 24 -25.50 -5.60 -2.96
CA GLY A 24 -26.74 -4.85 -2.86
C GLY A 24 -26.67 -3.51 -2.11
N TRP A 25 -25.49 -2.99 -1.82
CA TRP A 25 -25.31 -1.71 -1.09
C TRP A 25 -25.33 -0.52 -2.07
N THR A 26 -26.49 -0.31 -2.68
CA THR A 26 -26.68 0.64 -3.78
C THR A 26 -26.55 2.11 -3.37
N ASP A 27 -26.66 2.41 -2.08
CA ASP A 27 -26.47 3.75 -1.51
C ASP A 27 -25.01 4.22 -1.51
N ARG A 28 -24.04 3.30 -1.66
CA ARG A 28 -22.59 3.59 -1.62
C ARG A 28 -22.16 4.35 -0.36
N ASP A 29 -22.88 4.15 0.74
CA ASP A 29 -22.62 4.86 1.99
C ASP A 29 -21.30 4.38 2.62
N GLU A 30 -20.30 5.26 2.63
CA GLU A 30 -18.99 4.96 3.23
C GLU A 30 -19.03 4.82 4.75
N ALA A 31 -20.08 5.30 5.43
CA ALA A 31 -20.25 5.14 6.89
C ALA A 31 -20.46 3.67 7.31
N ARG A 32 -20.74 2.76 6.36
CA ARG A 32 -20.76 1.31 6.60
C ARG A 32 -19.40 0.71 6.91
N TRP A 33 -18.33 1.46 6.66
CA TRP A 33 -16.97 0.98 6.76
C TRP A 33 -16.28 1.60 7.98
N ALA A 34 -15.90 0.77 8.96
CA ALA A 34 -15.19 1.22 10.15
C ALA A 34 -13.75 1.69 9.86
N ALA A 35 -13.23 1.36 8.68
CA ALA A 35 -11.88 1.72 8.23
C ALA A 35 -11.87 1.90 6.71
N PRO A 36 -10.90 2.64 6.14
CA PRO A 36 -10.77 2.85 4.70
C PRO A 36 -10.23 1.58 4.01
N TYR A 37 -11.06 0.56 3.84
CA TYR A 37 -10.64 -0.73 3.28
C TYR A 37 -10.05 -0.62 1.88
N TRP A 38 -10.45 0.37 1.07
CA TRP A 38 -9.82 0.68 -0.23
C TRP A 38 -8.34 1.00 -0.10
N ASP A 39 -7.90 1.68 0.97
CA ASP A 39 -6.48 1.94 1.24
C ASP A 39 -5.80 0.70 1.83
N ILE A 40 -6.50 -0.04 2.70
CA ILE A 40 -5.99 -1.27 3.34
C ILE A 40 -5.72 -2.33 2.26
N ASP A 41 -6.68 -2.60 1.37
CA ASP A 41 -6.53 -3.59 0.29
C ASP A 41 -5.37 -3.21 -0.65
N THR A 42 -5.24 -1.91 -0.95
CA THR A 42 -4.11 -1.41 -1.75
C THR A 42 -2.78 -1.61 -1.01
N GLY A 43 -2.77 -1.42 0.31
CA GLY A 43 -1.60 -1.69 1.16
C GLY A 43 -1.23 -3.18 1.20
N MET A 44 -2.23 -4.08 1.25
CA MET A 44 -2.00 -5.52 1.16
C MET A 44 -1.41 -5.91 -0.21
N ALA A 45 -1.92 -5.33 -1.30
CA ALA A 45 -1.35 -5.53 -2.63
C ALA A 45 0.10 -5.02 -2.72
N ALA A 46 0.40 -3.87 -2.12
CA ALA A 46 1.76 -3.34 -2.03
C ALA A 46 2.70 -4.28 -1.26
N LEU A 47 2.23 -4.89 -0.16
CA LEU A 47 3.00 -5.89 0.56
C LEU A 47 3.29 -7.13 -0.29
N LEU A 48 2.31 -7.63 -1.06
CA LEU A 48 2.51 -8.76 -1.97
C LEU A 48 3.57 -8.45 -3.03
N ILE A 49 3.61 -7.22 -3.58
CA ILE A 49 4.67 -6.79 -4.50
C ILE A 49 6.05 -6.89 -3.83
N LEU A 50 6.18 -6.44 -2.57
CA LEU A 50 7.44 -6.52 -1.84
C LEU A 50 7.87 -7.97 -1.59
N LEU A 51 6.94 -8.86 -1.23
CA LEU A 51 7.21 -10.27 -0.99
C LEU A 51 7.61 -11.00 -2.28
N THR A 52 6.91 -10.72 -3.39
CA THR A 52 7.27 -11.25 -4.71
C THR A 52 8.66 -10.79 -5.14
N ALA A 53 9.00 -9.53 -4.90
CA ALA A 53 10.33 -9.02 -5.20
C ALA A 53 11.43 -9.77 -4.42
N VAL A 54 11.16 -10.13 -3.14
CA VAL A 54 12.09 -10.94 -2.34
C VAL A 54 12.23 -12.34 -2.91
N ASP A 55 11.14 -12.97 -3.34
CA ASP A 55 11.11 -14.29 -3.94
C ASP A 55 11.92 -14.34 -5.27
N ASP A 56 11.84 -13.24 -6.03
CA ASP A 56 12.57 -13.03 -7.29
C ASP A 56 14.00 -12.47 -7.09
N GLU A 57 14.53 -12.48 -5.86
CA GLU A 57 15.88 -11.98 -5.50
C GLU A 57 16.09 -10.49 -5.85
N LEU A 58 15.02 -9.70 -5.95
CA LEU A 58 15.06 -8.26 -6.18
C LEU A 58 15.11 -7.47 -4.87
N GLY A 59 15.73 -6.31 -4.93
CA GLY A 59 15.62 -5.29 -3.91
C GLY A 59 14.35 -4.47 -4.11
N ALA A 60 13.59 -4.23 -3.04
CA ALA A 60 12.39 -3.43 -3.06
C ALA A 60 12.30 -2.53 -1.83
N CYS A 61 11.69 -1.35 -2.00
CA CYS A 61 11.44 -0.43 -0.89
C CYS A 61 10.12 0.29 -1.11
N PHE A 62 9.19 0.14 -0.14
CA PHE A 62 7.99 0.98 -0.06
C PHE A 62 8.30 2.23 0.77
N PHE A 63 7.84 3.39 0.28
CA PHE A 63 7.97 4.65 1.00
C PHE A 63 6.76 5.55 0.77
N GLY A 64 6.44 6.38 1.78
CA GLY A 64 5.37 7.37 1.67
C GLY A 64 5.77 8.53 0.76
N VAL A 65 4.80 9.08 0.04
CA VAL A 65 4.96 10.32 -0.73
C VAL A 65 4.59 11.49 0.18
N PRO A 66 5.49 12.47 0.42
CA PRO A 66 5.17 13.63 1.23
C PRO A 66 3.96 14.39 0.66
N PRO A 67 3.02 14.87 1.48
CA PRO A 67 1.79 15.52 1.02
C PRO A 67 2.03 16.63 -0.01
N GLN A 68 3.06 17.44 0.19
CA GLN A 68 3.44 18.52 -0.73
C GLN A 68 3.97 18.05 -2.09
N ARG A 69 4.28 16.76 -2.25
CA ARG A 69 4.76 16.14 -3.49
C ARG A 69 3.69 15.35 -4.24
N VAL A 70 2.57 15.06 -3.60
CA VAL A 70 1.48 14.28 -4.22
C VAL A 70 0.95 14.94 -5.49
N GLY A 71 0.75 16.27 -5.49
CA GLY A 71 0.31 17.00 -6.68
C GLY A 71 1.26 16.86 -7.87
N ALA A 72 2.58 16.98 -7.63
CA ALA A 72 3.59 16.81 -8.67
C ALA A 72 3.63 15.35 -9.19
N LEU A 73 3.53 14.37 -8.29
CA LEU A 73 3.46 12.96 -8.67
C LEU A 73 2.24 12.66 -9.55
N ARG A 74 1.08 13.21 -9.18
CA ARG A 74 -0.15 13.05 -9.97
C ARG A 74 -0.02 13.64 -11.36
N ALA A 75 0.53 14.86 -11.47
CA ALA A 75 0.74 15.52 -12.75
C ALA A 75 1.73 14.76 -13.64
N GLU A 76 2.83 14.28 -13.08
CA GLU A 76 3.87 13.57 -13.83
C GLU A 76 3.35 12.25 -14.41
N PHE A 77 2.55 11.50 -13.65
CA PHE A 77 2.07 10.17 -14.05
C PHE A 77 0.61 10.17 -14.55
N GLY A 78 -0.03 11.32 -14.68
CA GLY A 78 -1.42 11.43 -15.16
C GLY A 78 -2.42 10.70 -14.25
N ILE A 79 -2.21 10.70 -12.92
CA ILE A 79 -3.06 9.98 -11.97
C ILE A 79 -4.42 10.67 -11.88
N PRO A 80 -5.54 9.96 -12.17
CA PRO A 80 -6.90 10.52 -12.08
C PRO A 80 -7.25 11.01 -10.68
N ASP A 81 -8.16 12.01 -10.60
CA ASP A 81 -8.51 12.65 -9.32
C ASP A 81 -9.17 11.70 -8.30
N ASP A 82 -9.84 10.67 -8.76
CA ASP A 82 -10.49 9.66 -7.92
C ASP A 82 -9.55 8.52 -7.46
N HIS A 83 -8.28 8.57 -7.85
CA HIS A 83 -7.25 7.64 -7.42
C HIS A 83 -6.29 8.32 -6.46
N HIS A 84 -5.94 7.64 -5.38
CA HIS A 84 -5.07 8.15 -4.33
C HIS A 84 -3.79 7.29 -4.21
N PRO A 85 -2.59 7.88 -4.42
CA PRO A 85 -1.35 7.16 -4.19
C PRO A 85 -1.12 6.96 -2.69
N ILE A 86 -1.06 5.70 -2.23
CA ILE A 86 -0.78 5.37 -0.83
C ILE A 86 0.73 5.40 -0.52
N GLY A 87 1.55 5.44 -1.52
CA GLY A 87 3.01 5.45 -1.47
C GLY A 87 3.62 5.14 -2.81
N ALA A 88 4.88 4.78 -2.82
CA ALA A 88 5.60 4.32 -3.99
C ALA A 88 6.54 3.16 -3.63
N ILE A 89 6.78 2.26 -4.58
CA ILE A 89 7.69 1.13 -4.45
C ILE A 89 8.77 1.25 -5.52
N THR A 90 10.01 1.26 -5.10
CA THR A 90 11.15 1.08 -6.02
C THR A 90 11.54 -0.38 -6.07
N LEU A 91 11.84 -0.88 -7.28
CA LEU A 91 12.28 -2.25 -7.53
C LEU A 91 13.56 -2.25 -8.37
N GLY A 92 14.44 -3.19 -8.08
CA GLY A 92 15.66 -3.37 -8.86
C GLY A 92 16.61 -4.38 -8.25
N HIS A 93 17.65 -4.76 -8.97
CA HIS A 93 18.67 -5.64 -8.42
C HIS A 93 19.41 -4.95 -7.28
N PRO A 94 19.66 -5.66 -6.15
CA PRO A 94 20.42 -5.11 -5.04
C PRO A 94 21.86 -4.81 -5.47
N ALA A 95 22.40 -3.66 -5.01
CA ALA A 95 23.79 -3.35 -5.25
C ALA A 95 24.70 -4.30 -4.46
N PRO A 96 25.87 -4.67 -5.00
CA PRO A 96 26.86 -5.42 -4.23
C PRO A 96 27.19 -4.72 -2.90
N GLY A 97 27.06 -5.44 -1.79
CA GLY A 97 27.26 -4.87 -0.45
C GLY A 97 26.15 -3.91 0.01
N GLY A 98 25.01 -3.92 -0.65
CA GLY A 98 23.88 -3.02 -0.42
C GLY A 98 23.49 -2.91 1.06
N VAL A 99 23.03 -1.71 1.45
CA VAL A 99 22.64 -1.38 2.83
C VAL A 99 21.50 -2.30 3.28
N ARG A 100 21.75 -3.13 4.25
CA ARG A 100 20.70 -3.85 4.97
C ARG A 100 19.88 -2.82 5.76
N GLY A 101 18.68 -2.53 5.28
CA GLY A 101 17.79 -1.49 5.78
C GLY A 101 17.65 -1.41 7.31
N SER A 102 16.45 -1.29 7.83
CA SER A 102 16.16 -1.10 9.26
C SER A 102 16.42 -2.33 10.16
N SER A 103 17.17 -3.34 9.71
CA SER A 103 17.47 -4.57 10.48
C SER A 103 18.15 -4.32 11.83
N ARG A 104 18.85 -3.17 11.96
CA ARG A 104 19.50 -2.76 13.22
C ARG A 104 18.55 -2.06 14.20
N ARG A 105 17.31 -1.71 13.79
CA ARG A 105 16.34 -1.10 14.70
C ARG A 105 15.87 -2.13 15.71
N ARG A 106 15.90 -1.75 17.00
CA ARG A 106 15.28 -2.54 18.06
C ARG A 106 13.79 -2.74 17.72
N ARG A 107 13.35 -3.98 17.71
CA ARG A 107 11.93 -4.34 17.59
C ARG A 107 11.33 -4.44 18.97
N CYS A 108 10.02 -4.23 19.09
CA CYS A 108 9.28 -4.53 20.29
C CYS A 108 9.37 -6.04 20.58
N PRO A 109 9.43 -6.46 21.85
CA PRO A 109 9.26 -7.85 22.23
C PRO A 109 7.95 -8.42 21.63
N LEU A 110 7.95 -9.70 21.32
CA LEU A 110 6.76 -10.32 20.71
C LEU A 110 5.53 -10.20 21.59
N ASP A 111 5.70 -10.39 22.90
CA ASP A 111 4.63 -10.32 23.91
C ASP A 111 4.01 -8.92 24.06
N ASP A 112 4.71 -7.87 23.59
CA ASP A 112 4.18 -6.50 23.58
C ASP A 112 3.26 -6.25 22.36
N VAL A 113 3.29 -7.13 21.34
CA VAL A 113 2.58 -6.93 20.06
C VAL A 113 1.66 -8.11 19.69
N VAL A 114 1.80 -9.25 20.35
CA VAL A 114 0.96 -10.43 20.13
C VAL A 114 0.26 -10.81 21.44
N HIS A 115 -1.05 -10.76 21.42
CA HIS A 115 -1.90 -11.10 22.56
C HIS A 115 -2.74 -12.33 22.22
N HIS A 116 -2.76 -13.30 23.13
CA HIS A 116 -3.50 -14.55 22.96
C HIS A 116 -4.87 -14.47 23.64
N GLY A 117 -5.93 -14.57 22.84
CA GLY A 117 -7.32 -14.62 23.29
C GLY A 117 -7.97 -13.27 23.60
N ARG A 118 -7.27 -12.38 24.27
CA ARG A 118 -7.74 -11.00 24.58
C ARG A 118 -6.55 -10.06 24.73
N TRP A 119 -6.82 -8.79 24.57
CA TRP A 119 -5.86 -7.70 24.79
C TRP A 119 -5.50 -7.60 26.28
#